data_0c79d10e6b4fbf038677dd9afdfef580
#
_entry.id   0c79d10e6b4fbf038677dd9afdfef580
#
_cell.length_a   1.000
_cell.length_b   1.000
_cell.length_c   1.000
_cell.angle_alpha   90.00
_cell.angle_beta   90.00
_cell.angle_gamma   90.00
#
_symmetry.space_group_name_H-M   'P 1'
#
loop_
_entity.id
_entity.type
_entity.pdbx_description
1 polymer ?
#
loop_
_entity_poly.entity_id
_entity_poly.type
_entity_poly.pdbx_seq_one_letter_code
_entity_poly.pdbx_strand_id
1 'polypeptide(L)'
;MPPNISPARENRDPTASGGFQPSRRDDFGLTLPLGHYRAVFCALDRVRFSDYSGSTWRGAFGHALRAIACSTGAPQCAGCPHLAACAYAGIFETGPSPSTDRMRLYNEVPRPFVLRASESAEYAAGSLTELQFVLIGRANDHLALIISALSRAGRHGLTDRRARLELIAVDQQTDSGWLAVQRADTPLHAFPLKPQVPPPCPTDAVTLAFETPLRLIRDGRLVTAQSFRFDALFSTLIRRISMLGYFHAALELELDFAGLVDAARKINPLHAELHWREWQRHSNRQRRAVDMSGLQGRVVFNGPDLAPFWPFLWLGQWTHVGKGAVMGLGRYSIQAASLRNQTDVRHPPKVASARPAPKEASEARTVQDGMDAAALHIQKSRQRNRK
;
A
#
# COMPACT_ATOMS: atom_id res chain seq x y z
N MET A 1 52.12 -8.67 -44.10
CA MET A 1 50.79 -8.95 -44.65
C MET A 1 50.33 -10.30 -44.12
N PRO A 2 49.37 -10.41 -43.24
CA PRO A 2 48.58 -11.60 -43.02
C PRO A 2 47.18 -11.42 -43.61
N PRO A 3 46.49 -12.51 -43.96
CA PRO A 3 45.26 -12.45 -44.75
C PRO A 3 44.02 -12.14 -43.89
N ASN A 4 43.14 -11.44 -44.56
CA ASN A 4 41.83 -10.98 -44.12
C ASN A 4 40.84 -12.16 -44.07
N ILE A 5 40.25 -12.48 -42.89
CA ILE A 5 39.18 -13.45 -42.74
C ILE A 5 37.92 -12.70 -42.35
N SER A 6 37.00 -12.58 -43.31
CA SER A 6 35.62 -12.10 -43.05
C SER A 6 34.82 -13.17 -42.29
N PRO A 7 34.02 -12.81 -41.26
CA PRO A 7 33.10 -13.76 -40.67
C PRO A 7 31.84 -13.92 -41.51
N ALA A 8 31.43 -15.17 -41.68
CA ALA A 8 30.20 -15.58 -42.35
C ALA A 8 28.97 -15.03 -41.67
N ARG A 9 28.03 -14.48 -42.45
CA ARG A 9 26.69 -14.13 -42.00
C ARG A 9 25.87 -15.41 -41.84
N GLU A 10 25.54 -15.76 -40.60
CA GLU A 10 24.50 -16.75 -40.31
C GLU A 10 23.12 -16.19 -40.68
N ASN A 11 22.48 -16.86 -41.59
CA ASN A 11 21.10 -16.66 -42.01
C ASN A 11 20.19 -17.13 -40.88
N ARG A 12 19.55 -16.20 -40.15
CA ARG A 12 18.49 -16.54 -39.21
C ARG A 12 17.16 -16.66 -39.95
N ASP A 13 16.59 -17.84 -39.88
CA ASP A 13 15.28 -18.22 -40.40
C ASP A 13 14.17 -17.44 -39.65
N PRO A 14 13.25 -16.71 -40.33
CA PRO A 14 12.26 -15.84 -39.66
C PRO A 14 10.98 -16.56 -39.22
N THR A 15 10.95 -17.90 -39.15
CA THR A 15 9.69 -18.64 -38.87
C THR A 15 9.62 -19.35 -37.51
N ALA A 16 10.47 -19.00 -36.55
CA ALA A 16 10.29 -19.48 -35.19
C ALA A 16 9.36 -18.53 -34.43
N SER A 17 8.05 -18.77 -34.45
CA SER A 17 7.06 -18.22 -33.51
C SER A 17 7.35 -18.83 -32.13
N GLY A 18 8.35 -18.30 -31.43
CA GLY A 18 8.64 -18.64 -30.05
C GLY A 18 7.55 -18.10 -29.14
N GLY A 19 6.50 -18.90 -28.92
CA GLY A 19 5.55 -18.66 -27.84
C GLY A 19 6.33 -18.66 -26.52
N PHE A 20 6.14 -17.62 -25.71
CA PHE A 20 6.64 -17.54 -24.34
C PHE A 20 6.20 -18.81 -23.59
N GLN A 21 7.15 -19.72 -23.32
CA GLN A 21 6.93 -20.85 -22.41
C GLN A 21 7.42 -20.41 -21.03
N PRO A 22 6.53 -20.26 -20.03
CA PRO A 22 6.96 -20.03 -18.67
C PRO A 22 7.75 -21.25 -18.19
N SER A 23 9.01 -21.03 -17.81
CA SER A 23 9.83 -22.04 -17.16
C SER A 23 9.15 -22.49 -15.86
N ARG A 24 9.12 -23.77 -15.58
CA ARG A 24 8.40 -24.45 -14.49
C ARG A 24 8.94 -24.17 -13.07
N ARG A 25 9.41 -22.98 -12.76
CA ARG A 25 9.65 -22.46 -11.41
C ARG A 25 9.69 -20.94 -11.53
N ASP A 26 8.51 -20.32 -11.46
CA ASP A 26 8.37 -18.86 -11.48
C ASP A 26 8.71 -18.26 -10.10
N ASP A 27 9.85 -18.63 -9.57
CA ASP A 27 10.45 -17.90 -8.47
C ASP A 27 11.30 -16.78 -9.07
N PHE A 28 10.65 -15.67 -9.43
CA PHE A 28 11.33 -14.46 -9.93
C PHE A 28 12.27 -13.84 -8.87
N GLY A 29 12.55 -14.53 -7.77
CA GLY A 29 13.29 -13.97 -6.64
C GLY A 29 12.62 -12.73 -6.02
N LEU A 30 11.33 -12.55 -6.27
CA LEU A 30 10.58 -11.36 -5.88
C LEU A 30 10.26 -11.42 -4.39
N THR A 31 11.25 -11.14 -3.56
CA THR A 31 11.12 -11.04 -2.11
C THR A 31 11.26 -9.59 -1.68
N LEU A 32 10.14 -8.91 -1.49
CA LEU A 32 10.14 -7.54 -1.01
C LEU A 32 9.97 -7.53 0.52
N PRO A 33 10.94 -7.00 1.29
CA PRO A 33 10.80 -6.88 2.74
C PRO A 33 9.65 -5.92 3.09
N LEU A 34 8.56 -6.46 3.62
CA LEU A 34 7.36 -5.70 3.97
C LEU A 34 7.09 -5.82 5.47
N GLY A 35 7.07 -4.68 6.17
CA GLY A 35 6.55 -4.58 7.53
C GLY A 35 5.12 -4.05 7.49
N HIS A 36 4.16 -4.78 8.05
CA HIS A 36 2.78 -4.34 8.18
C HIS A 36 2.49 -4.02 9.64
N TYR A 37 2.10 -2.79 9.91
CA TYR A 37 1.94 -2.25 11.25
C TYR A 37 0.56 -1.65 11.45
N ARG A 38 0.15 -1.60 12.71
CA ARG A 38 -1.09 -0.96 13.16
C ARG A 38 -0.76 -0.02 14.32
N ALA A 39 -1.01 1.27 14.14
CA ALA A 39 -0.93 2.28 15.18
C ALA A 39 -2.33 2.53 15.75
N VAL A 40 -2.50 2.34 17.04
CA VAL A 40 -3.76 2.56 17.77
C VAL A 40 -3.68 3.90 18.50
N PHE A 41 -4.68 4.74 18.27
CA PHE A 41 -4.78 6.06 18.87
C PHE A 41 -6.04 6.18 19.75
N CYS A 42 -5.91 6.94 20.83
CA CYS A 42 -7.04 7.44 21.60
C CYS A 42 -7.35 8.87 21.15
N ALA A 43 -8.58 9.16 20.77
CA ALA A 43 -9.02 10.50 20.44
C ALA A 43 -9.12 11.34 21.72
N LEU A 44 -8.34 12.41 21.84
CA LEU A 44 -8.40 13.34 22.96
C LEU A 44 -9.53 14.37 22.77
N ASP A 45 -9.79 14.72 21.53
CA ASP A 45 -10.85 15.62 21.10
C ASP A 45 -11.82 14.87 20.16
N ARG A 46 -13.00 15.42 19.90
CA ARG A 46 -13.88 14.88 18.85
C ARG A 46 -13.22 15.06 17.49
N VAL A 47 -12.90 13.96 16.81
CA VAL A 47 -12.26 13.94 15.50
C VAL A 47 -13.31 13.69 14.43
N ARG A 48 -13.32 14.52 13.40
CA ARG A 48 -14.12 14.30 12.21
C ARG A 48 -13.24 14.44 10.99
N PHE A 49 -13.00 13.34 10.31
CA PHE A 49 -12.35 13.34 9.00
C PHE A 49 -13.38 13.72 7.94
N SER A 50 -12.97 14.55 6.99
CA SER A 50 -13.68 14.67 5.71
C SER A 50 -13.48 13.39 4.90
N ASP A 51 -14.07 13.29 3.75
CA ASP A 51 -14.23 12.08 2.92
C ASP A 51 -13.13 11.02 2.97
N TYR A 52 -11.84 11.39 3.06
CA TYR A 52 -10.75 10.43 3.10
C TYR A 52 -9.60 10.85 4.02
N SER A 53 -9.46 10.13 5.12
CA SER A 53 -8.49 10.44 6.17
C SER A 53 -7.02 10.16 5.77
N GLY A 54 -6.75 9.27 4.80
CA GLY A 54 -5.38 8.92 4.38
C GLY A 54 -4.57 10.09 3.86
N SER A 55 -5.22 11.05 3.22
CA SER A 55 -4.57 12.29 2.78
C SER A 55 -4.18 13.19 3.95
N THR A 56 -5.06 13.31 4.95
CA THR A 56 -4.82 14.07 6.18
C THR A 56 -3.67 13.46 6.96
N TRP A 57 -3.71 12.13 7.17
CA TRP A 57 -2.63 11.40 7.82
C TRP A 57 -1.29 11.55 7.10
N ARG A 58 -1.27 11.41 5.75
CA ARG A 58 -0.03 11.60 4.97
C ARG A 58 0.55 12.99 5.14
N GLY A 59 -0.29 14.02 5.14
CA GLY A 59 0.13 15.40 5.33
C GLY A 59 0.73 15.61 6.72
N ALA A 60 0.00 15.24 7.76
CA ALA A 60 0.44 15.37 9.15
C ALA A 60 1.71 14.55 9.45
N PHE A 61 1.76 13.31 8.96
CA PHE A 61 2.95 12.46 9.07
C PHE A 61 4.17 13.10 8.40
N GLY A 62 4.04 13.60 7.15
CA GLY A 62 5.15 14.22 6.45
C GLY A 62 5.68 15.46 7.16
N HIS A 63 4.82 16.31 7.68
CA HIS A 63 5.22 17.48 8.48
C HIS A 63 5.92 17.06 9.77
N ALA A 64 5.37 16.09 10.49
CA ALA A 64 5.95 15.61 11.75
C ALA A 64 7.30 14.91 11.53
N LEU A 65 7.41 14.07 10.50
CA LEU A 65 8.65 13.38 10.14
C LEU A 65 9.74 14.39 9.78
N ARG A 66 9.42 15.40 8.98
CA ARG A 66 10.36 16.46 8.64
C ARG A 66 10.82 17.22 9.86
N ALA A 67 9.92 17.59 10.76
CA ALA A 67 10.24 18.33 11.96
C ALA A 67 11.13 17.56 12.93
N ILE A 68 11.17 16.22 12.87
CA ILE A 68 12.02 15.38 13.71
C ILE A 68 13.34 15.07 13.00
N ALA A 69 13.33 14.78 11.70
CA ALA A 69 14.47 14.24 10.98
C ALA A 69 15.32 15.29 10.25
N CYS A 70 14.75 16.47 9.94
CA CYS A 70 15.48 17.50 9.21
C CYS A 70 16.40 18.29 10.13
N SER A 71 17.71 18.18 9.92
CA SER A 71 18.74 18.91 10.69
C SER A 71 19.05 20.31 10.14
N THR A 72 18.77 20.56 8.85
CA THR A 72 19.15 21.83 8.20
C THR A 72 18.04 22.88 8.22
N GLY A 73 16.77 22.47 8.37
CA GLY A 73 15.61 23.37 8.24
C GLY A 73 15.43 23.96 6.83
N ALA A 74 16.23 23.54 5.84
CA ALA A 74 16.16 24.06 4.47
C ALA A 74 14.74 23.96 3.90
N PRO A 75 14.22 24.94 3.14
CA PRO A 75 12.85 24.95 2.63
C PRO A 75 12.56 23.78 1.66
N GLN A 76 13.59 23.31 0.96
CA GLN A 76 13.53 22.22 -0.02
C GLN A 76 14.64 21.21 0.25
N CYS A 77 14.39 19.93 -0.07
CA CYS A 77 15.40 18.86 0.04
C CYS A 77 16.36 18.86 -1.14
N ALA A 78 15.96 19.39 -2.30
CA ALA A 78 16.84 19.51 -3.46
C ALA A 78 18.04 20.39 -3.12
N GLY A 79 19.27 19.87 -3.37
CA GLY A 79 20.52 20.54 -3.05
C GLY A 79 20.93 20.50 -1.58
N CYS A 80 20.20 19.80 -0.70
CA CYS A 80 20.59 19.63 0.70
C CYS A 80 21.84 18.75 0.81
N PRO A 81 22.90 19.18 1.53
CA PRO A 81 24.14 18.40 1.67
C PRO A 81 23.94 17.06 2.39
N HIS A 82 22.90 16.95 3.21
CA HIS A 82 22.56 15.72 3.93
C HIS A 82 21.54 14.83 3.20
N LEU A 83 21.18 15.13 1.94
CA LEU A 83 20.11 14.46 1.22
C LEU A 83 20.25 12.93 1.22
N ALA A 84 21.46 12.42 0.97
CA ALA A 84 21.73 10.98 0.85
C ALA A 84 21.55 10.21 2.17
N ALA A 85 21.82 10.84 3.31
CA ALA A 85 21.72 10.22 4.64
C ALA A 85 20.43 10.62 5.40
N CYS A 86 19.62 11.50 4.83
CA CYS A 86 18.45 12.03 5.50
C CYS A 86 17.27 11.04 5.48
N ALA A 87 16.84 10.58 6.66
CA ALA A 87 15.69 9.69 6.78
C ALA A 87 14.39 10.29 6.21
N TYR A 88 14.17 11.61 6.39
CA TYR A 88 13.00 12.27 5.78
C TYR A 88 13.05 12.19 4.25
N ALA A 89 14.21 12.48 3.65
CA ALA A 89 14.36 12.40 2.20
C ALA A 89 14.17 10.96 1.71
N GLY A 90 14.79 9.98 2.34
CA GLY A 90 14.67 8.56 1.99
C GLY A 90 13.26 7.99 2.09
N ILE A 91 12.43 8.51 3.02
CA ILE A 91 11.07 8.03 3.24
C ILE A 91 10.04 8.85 2.47
N PHE A 92 10.16 10.18 2.46
CA PHE A 92 9.07 11.06 2.06
C PHE A 92 9.33 11.88 0.78
N GLU A 93 10.58 12.26 0.51
CA GLU A 93 10.99 13.05 -0.66
C GLU A 93 11.96 12.28 -1.56
N THR A 94 11.73 10.98 -1.71
CA THR A 94 12.61 10.07 -2.46
C THR A 94 12.78 10.56 -3.89
N GLY A 95 13.98 10.99 -4.23
CA GLY A 95 14.41 11.31 -5.59
C GLY A 95 15.32 10.21 -6.15
N PRO A 96 15.48 10.12 -7.48
CA PRO A 96 16.48 9.25 -8.06
C PRO A 96 17.88 9.70 -7.57
N SER A 97 18.70 8.72 -7.17
CA SER A 97 20.11 9.02 -6.85
C SER A 97 20.83 9.44 -8.13
N PRO A 98 21.71 10.46 -8.08
CA PRO A 98 22.53 10.85 -9.23
C PRO A 98 23.40 9.72 -9.79
N SER A 99 23.67 8.68 -8.98
CA SER A 99 24.51 7.52 -9.30
C SER A 99 23.74 6.30 -9.81
N THR A 100 22.45 6.39 -10.09
CA THR A 100 21.68 5.23 -10.60
C THR A 100 21.95 5.00 -12.08
N ASP A 101 22.51 3.83 -12.41
CA ASP A 101 22.80 3.43 -13.81
C ASP A 101 21.54 2.96 -14.55
N ARG A 102 20.59 2.37 -13.83
CA ARG A 102 19.29 1.94 -14.35
C ARG A 102 18.18 2.88 -13.87
N MET A 103 17.05 2.92 -14.56
CA MET A 103 15.86 3.72 -14.22
C MET A 103 16.07 5.26 -14.21
N ARG A 104 17.07 5.77 -14.93
CA ARG A 104 17.38 7.22 -15.04
C ARG A 104 16.25 8.07 -15.61
N LEU A 105 15.35 7.46 -16.37
CA LEU A 105 14.22 8.16 -17.02
C LEU A 105 13.06 8.46 -16.05
N TYR A 106 13.11 7.94 -14.82
CA TYR A 106 12.04 8.18 -13.85
C TYR A 106 12.39 9.34 -12.92
N ASN A 107 11.69 10.44 -13.11
CA ASN A 107 11.86 11.65 -12.27
C ASN A 107 11.26 11.49 -10.86
N GLU A 108 10.42 10.48 -10.64
CA GLU A 108 9.76 10.22 -9.36
C GLU A 108 9.96 8.77 -8.92
N VAL A 109 10.50 8.59 -7.73
CA VAL A 109 10.65 7.28 -7.08
C VAL A 109 9.44 7.04 -6.16
N PRO A 110 8.81 5.86 -6.19
CA PRO A 110 7.73 5.55 -5.26
C PRO A 110 8.24 5.57 -3.82
N ARG A 111 7.51 6.22 -2.94
CA ARG A 111 7.84 6.26 -1.51
C ARG A 111 7.67 4.88 -0.88
N PRO A 112 8.57 4.47 0.04
CA PRO A 112 8.59 3.13 0.60
C PRO A 112 7.58 2.93 1.75
N PHE A 113 6.43 3.54 1.65
CA PHE A 113 5.36 3.33 2.62
C PHE A 113 3.97 3.44 1.98
N VAL A 114 3.00 2.85 2.66
CA VAL A 114 1.57 2.97 2.36
C VAL A 114 0.82 3.21 3.67
N LEU A 115 -0.03 4.22 3.72
CA LEU A 115 -0.96 4.44 4.83
C LEU A 115 -2.32 3.86 4.48
N ARG A 116 -2.89 3.06 5.38
CA ARG A 116 -4.22 2.46 5.27
C ARG A 116 -5.12 3.06 6.34
N ALA A 117 -5.61 4.24 6.08
CA ALA A 117 -6.52 4.93 6.97
C ALA A 117 -7.97 4.50 6.71
N SER A 118 -8.81 4.61 7.73
CA SER A 118 -10.26 4.40 7.59
C SER A 118 -10.88 5.41 6.62
N GLU A 119 -11.91 4.97 5.91
CA GLU A 119 -12.81 5.89 5.22
C GLU A 119 -13.57 6.72 6.26
N SER A 120 -14.06 7.87 5.83
CA SER A 120 -14.78 8.85 6.62
C SER A 120 -15.32 8.35 7.95
N ALA A 121 -14.71 8.78 9.03
CA ALA A 121 -15.12 8.38 10.35
C ALA A 121 -15.15 9.59 11.28
N GLU A 122 -16.08 9.56 12.20
CA GLU A 122 -16.15 10.48 13.32
C GLU A 122 -15.86 9.70 14.60
N TYR A 123 -14.98 10.23 15.43
CA TYR A 123 -14.60 9.62 16.70
C TYR A 123 -14.91 10.59 17.83
N ALA A 124 -15.62 10.11 18.84
CA ALA A 124 -15.82 10.87 20.09
C ALA A 124 -14.52 10.94 20.88
N ALA A 125 -14.38 11.94 21.74
CA ALA A 125 -13.27 11.97 22.69
C ALA A 125 -13.29 10.72 23.58
N GLY A 126 -12.14 10.08 23.76
CA GLY A 126 -11.96 8.81 24.44
C GLY A 126 -12.12 7.57 23.57
N SER A 127 -12.61 7.69 22.34
CA SER A 127 -12.71 6.55 21.40
C SER A 127 -11.36 6.14 20.86
N LEU A 128 -11.22 4.84 20.57
CA LEU A 128 -10.05 4.31 19.87
C LEU A 128 -10.24 4.38 18.35
N THR A 129 -9.15 4.66 17.66
CA THR A 129 -9.07 4.59 16.21
C THR A 129 -7.72 4.00 15.79
N GLU A 130 -7.64 3.43 14.60
CA GLU A 130 -6.40 2.85 14.10
C GLU A 130 -5.97 3.44 12.76
N LEU A 131 -4.67 3.47 12.56
CA LEU A 131 -4.02 3.70 11.30
C LEU A 131 -3.11 2.51 11.00
N GLN A 132 -3.45 1.72 9.99
CA GLN A 132 -2.53 0.71 9.51
C GLN A 132 -1.53 1.35 8.53
N PHE A 133 -0.32 0.81 8.49
CA PHE A 133 0.69 1.24 7.54
C PHE A 133 1.62 0.10 7.16
N VAL A 134 2.10 0.16 5.92
CA VAL A 134 3.09 -0.77 5.40
C VAL A 134 4.38 -0.01 5.15
N LEU A 135 5.51 -0.57 5.60
CA LEU A 135 6.85 -0.08 5.31
C LEU A 135 7.54 -1.08 4.38
N ILE A 136 8.31 -0.55 3.43
CA ILE A 136 8.90 -1.33 2.34
C ILE A 136 10.42 -1.18 2.39
N GLY A 137 11.14 -2.32 2.39
CA GLY A 137 12.59 -2.34 2.39
C GLY A 137 13.20 -1.57 3.57
N ARG A 138 14.19 -0.74 3.31
CA ARG A 138 14.93 0.04 4.32
C ARG A 138 14.09 1.05 5.12
N ALA A 139 12.85 1.33 4.71
CA ALA A 139 11.96 2.16 5.55
C ALA A 139 11.67 1.51 6.91
N ASN A 140 11.78 0.18 7.02
CA ASN A 140 11.62 -0.54 8.28
C ASN A 140 12.73 -0.23 9.28
N ASP A 141 13.94 0.12 8.84
CA ASP A 141 15.06 0.50 9.70
C ASP A 141 14.78 1.81 10.47
N HIS A 142 13.82 2.58 9.97
CA HIS A 142 13.37 3.83 10.56
C HIS A 142 12.06 3.72 11.36
N LEU A 143 11.65 2.51 11.75
CA LEU A 143 10.37 2.28 12.43
C LEU A 143 10.20 3.18 13.68
N ALA A 144 11.22 3.30 14.52
CA ALA A 144 11.19 4.16 15.71
C ALA A 144 10.91 5.64 15.37
N LEU A 145 11.56 6.14 14.32
CA LEU A 145 11.37 7.50 13.84
C LEU A 145 9.97 7.72 13.26
N ILE A 146 9.47 6.73 12.52
CA ILE A 146 8.11 6.75 11.93
C ILE A 146 7.06 6.76 13.03
N ILE A 147 7.19 5.92 14.05
CA ILE A 147 6.30 5.88 15.21
C ILE A 147 6.31 7.22 15.95
N SER A 148 7.49 7.78 16.18
CA SER A 148 7.64 9.11 16.81
C SER A 148 6.97 10.21 15.98
N ALA A 149 7.07 10.14 14.65
CA ALA A 149 6.43 11.08 13.74
C ALA A 149 4.89 10.93 13.74
N LEU A 150 4.37 9.70 13.78
CA LEU A 150 2.93 9.43 13.89
C LEU A 150 2.38 9.92 15.23
N SER A 151 3.08 9.66 16.34
CA SER A 151 2.74 10.17 17.67
C SER A 151 2.69 11.70 17.69
N ARG A 152 3.72 12.35 17.12
CA ARG A 152 3.77 13.82 17.01
C ARG A 152 2.63 14.35 16.13
N ALA A 153 2.32 13.70 15.01
CA ALA A 153 1.23 14.08 14.13
C ALA A 153 -0.12 14.05 14.86
N GLY A 154 -0.39 12.98 15.60
CA GLY A 154 -1.61 12.86 16.43
C GLY A 154 -1.71 13.96 17.48
N ARG A 155 -0.65 14.19 18.24
CA ARG A 155 -0.62 15.24 19.30
C ARG A 155 -0.71 16.66 18.75
N HIS A 156 -0.17 16.94 17.57
CA HIS A 156 -0.29 18.25 16.90
C HIS A 156 -1.72 18.53 16.41
N GLY A 157 -2.50 17.47 16.28
CA GLY A 157 -3.87 17.49 15.84
C GLY A 157 -4.02 17.32 14.33
N LEU A 158 -5.03 16.55 13.99
CA LEU A 158 -5.45 16.27 12.62
C LEU A 158 -6.65 17.14 12.26
N THR A 159 -6.92 17.22 10.95
CA THR A 159 -8.00 18.03 10.38
C THR A 159 -7.78 19.55 10.53
N ASP A 160 -8.68 20.34 9.99
CA ASP A 160 -8.72 21.82 10.09
C ASP A 160 -8.94 22.29 11.52
N ARG A 161 -9.66 21.49 12.33
CA ARG A 161 -9.93 21.75 13.76
C ARG A 161 -8.79 21.35 14.69
N ARG A 162 -7.70 20.77 14.16
CA ARG A 162 -6.55 20.27 14.94
C ARG A 162 -6.96 19.33 16.07
N ALA A 163 -7.92 18.44 15.80
CA ALA A 163 -8.35 17.43 16.76
C ALA A 163 -7.20 16.48 17.12
N ARG A 164 -6.88 16.37 18.40
CA ARG A 164 -5.70 15.66 18.90
C ARG A 164 -6.01 14.20 19.14
N LEU A 165 -5.00 13.36 18.83
CA LEU A 165 -5.00 11.94 19.13
C LEU A 165 -3.72 11.57 19.87
N GLU A 166 -3.81 10.67 20.82
CA GLU A 166 -2.66 10.10 21.53
C GLU A 166 -2.38 8.69 21.02
N LEU A 167 -1.15 8.45 20.59
CA LEU A 167 -0.69 7.11 20.19
C LEU A 167 -0.49 6.27 21.45
N ILE A 168 -1.26 5.18 21.58
CA ILE A 168 -1.23 4.30 22.76
C ILE A 168 -0.56 2.96 22.50
N ALA A 169 -0.56 2.50 21.24
CA ALA A 169 0.02 1.21 20.88
C ALA A 169 0.47 1.19 19.43
N VAL A 170 1.49 0.38 19.15
CA VAL A 170 1.84 -0.06 17.81
C VAL A 170 2.01 -1.57 17.81
N ASP A 171 1.38 -2.24 16.84
CA ASP A 171 1.50 -3.66 16.62
C ASP A 171 2.09 -3.94 15.24
N GLN A 172 2.76 -5.08 15.08
CA GLN A 172 3.25 -5.62 13.81
C GLN A 172 2.50 -6.90 13.47
N GLN A 173 2.07 -7.02 12.22
CA GLN A 173 1.49 -8.25 11.70
C GLN A 173 2.60 -9.29 11.49
N THR A 174 2.43 -10.45 12.11
CA THR A 174 3.29 -11.63 11.96
C THR A 174 2.45 -12.84 11.58
N ASP A 175 3.07 -14.00 11.39
CA ASP A 175 2.32 -15.26 11.16
C ASP A 175 1.45 -15.65 12.35
N SER A 176 1.82 -15.22 13.56
CA SER A 176 1.05 -15.42 14.79
C SER A 176 -0.02 -14.36 15.03
N GLY A 177 -0.28 -13.49 14.04
CA GLY A 177 -1.21 -12.37 14.17
C GLY A 177 -0.53 -11.06 14.55
N TRP A 178 -1.28 -10.15 15.15
CA TRP A 178 -0.80 -8.84 15.58
C TRP A 178 -0.05 -8.93 16.91
N LEU A 179 1.24 -8.66 16.90
CA LEU A 179 2.09 -8.64 18.09
C LEU A 179 2.51 -7.22 18.47
N ALA A 180 2.59 -6.97 19.77
CA ALA A 180 2.95 -5.65 20.28
C ALA A 180 4.40 -5.28 19.96
N VAL A 181 4.59 -4.17 19.25
CA VAL A 181 5.88 -3.54 18.97
C VAL A 181 6.20 -2.47 19.99
N GLN A 182 5.20 -1.69 20.39
CA GLN A 182 5.32 -0.63 21.38
C GLN A 182 4.02 -0.41 22.13
N ARG A 183 4.14 -0.17 23.42
CA ARG A 183 3.11 0.37 24.32
C ARG A 183 3.67 1.62 25.00
N ALA A 184 2.80 2.38 25.69
CA ALA A 184 3.15 3.68 26.25
C ALA A 184 4.48 3.71 27.02
N ASP A 185 4.76 2.70 27.85
CA ASP A 185 5.89 2.66 28.79
C ASP A 185 6.88 1.51 28.46
N THR A 186 6.80 0.89 27.27
CA THR A 186 7.69 -0.19 26.88
C THR A 186 8.69 0.23 25.82
N PRO A 187 9.94 -0.28 25.86
CA PRO A 187 10.87 -0.12 24.76
C PRO A 187 10.28 -0.68 23.46
N LEU A 188 10.67 -0.10 22.34
CA LEU A 188 10.29 -0.60 21.02
C LEU A 188 10.95 -1.95 20.77
N HIS A 189 10.13 -2.94 20.39
CA HIS A 189 10.58 -4.28 20.00
C HIS A 189 9.97 -4.66 18.66
N ALA A 190 10.71 -4.48 17.57
CA ALA A 190 10.28 -4.91 16.25
C ALA A 190 10.58 -6.40 16.03
N PHE A 191 9.66 -7.09 15.35
CA PHE A 191 9.84 -8.48 14.96
C PHE A 191 10.53 -8.58 13.60
N PRO A 192 11.28 -9.67 13.33
CA PRO A 192 11.89 -9.90 12.03
C PRO A 192 10.86 -9.84 10.89
N LEU A 193 11.24 -9.19 9.79
CA LEU A 193 10.42 -9.18 8.60
C LEU A 193 10.53 -10.53 7.90
N LYS A 194 9.39 -11.11 7.55
CA LYS A 194 9.34 -12.30 6.70
C LYS A 194 8.99 -11.90 5.28
N PRO A 195 9.66 -12.50 4.28
CA PRO A 195 9.25 -12.33 2.89
C PRO A 195 7.79 -12.75 2.69
N GLN A 196 7.04 -11.94 1.97
CA GLN A 196 5.67 -12.31 1.59
C GLN A 196 5.74 -13.25 0.40
N VAL A 197 5.71 -14.56 0.68
CA VAL A 197 5.71 -15.60 -0.35
C VAL A 197 4.28 -15.76 -0.88
N PRO A 198 4.04 -15.59 -2.19
CA PRO A 198 2.72 -15.82 -2.74
C PRO A 198 2.36 -17.31 -2.63
N PRO A 199 1.12 -17.65 -2.26
CA PRO A 199 0.65 -19.02 -2.39
C PRO A 199 0.62 -19.42 -3.88
N PRO A 200 0.48 -20.71 -4.21
CA PRO A 200 0.26 -21.13 -5.59
C PRO A 200 -0.91 -20.35 -6.22
N CYS A 201 -0.75 -19.99 -7.49
CA CYS A 201 -1.81 -19.32 -8.23
C CYS A 201 -3.06 -20.21 -8.26
N PRO A 202 -4.25 -19.69 -7.91
CA PRO A 202 -5.47 -20.48 -7.93
C PRO A 202 -5.77 -21.04 -9.32
N THR A 203 -6.27 -22.27 -9.36
CA THR A 203 -6.74 -22.93 -10.61
C THR A 203 -8.15 -22.52 -11.00
N ASP A 204 -8.90 -21.97 -10.05
CA ASP A 204 -10.25 -21.44 -10.24
C ASP A 204 -10.20 -19.94 -10.58
N ALA A 205 -11.38 -19.31 -10.63
CA ALA A 205 -11.46 -17.87 -10.84
C ALA A 205 -10.87 -17.08 -9.69
N VAL A 206 -10.24 -15.96 -10.02
CA VAL A 206 -9.64 -15.00 -9.08
C VAL A 206 -10.37 -13.67 -9.18
N THR A 207 -10.84 -13.17 -8.06
CA THR A 207 -11.44 -11.84 -7.95
C THR A 207 -10.44 -10.86 -7.37
N LEU A 208 -10.19 -9.77 -8.09
CA LEU A 208 -9.54 -8.57 -7.55
C LEU A 208 -10.64 -7.61 -7.08
N ALA A 209 -10.75 -7.41 -5.77
CA ALA A 209 -11.73 -6.48 -5.19
C ALA A 209 -11.01 -5.16 -4.84
N PHE A 210 -11.26 -4.11 -5.62
CA PHE A 210 -10.72 -2.77 -5.37
C PHE A 210 -11.52 -2.08 -4.27
N GLU A 211 -10.92 -1.96 -3.10
CA GLU A 211 -11.54 -1.45 -1.89
C GLU A 211 -11.46 0.07 -1.77
N THR A 212 -10.45 0.67 -2.40
CA THR A 212 -10.28 2.13 -2.48
C THR A 212 -10.11 2.56 -3.94
N PRO A 213 -10.37 3.83 -4.30
CA PRO A 213 -10.30 4.28 -5.69
C PRO A 213 -8.99 3.91 -6.38
N LEU A 214 -9.10 3.11 -7.43
CA LEU A 214 -8.02 2.75 -8.33
C LEU A 214 -7.83 3.85 -9.36
N ARG A 215 -6.66 4.49 -9.37
CA ARG A 215 -6.33 5.62 -10.24
C ARG A 215 -5.21 5.25 -11.20
N LEU A 216 -5.55 4.60 -12.30
CA LEU A 216 -4.62 4.28 -13.37
C LEU A 216 -4.57 5.41 -14.39
N ILE A 217 -3.38 5.70 -14.92
CA ILE A 217 -3.20 6.64 -16.03
C ILE A 217 -2.76 5.85 -17.25
N ARG A 218 -3.46 6.06 -18.34
CA ARG A 218 -3.09 5.59 -19.68
C ARG A 218 -3.22 6.74 -20.66
N ASP A 219 -2.19 6.97 -21.45
CA ASP A 219 -2.15 8.05 -22.45
C ASP A 219 -2.53 9.42 -21.87
N GLY A 220 -2.03 9.73 -20.66
CA GLY A 220 -2.28 10.97 -19.95
C GLY A 220 -3.66 11.10 -19.30
N ARG A 221 -4.56 10.12 -19.46
CA ARG A 221 -5.94 10.14 -18.95
C ARG A 221 -6.17 9.10 -17.88
N LEU A 222 -7.11 9.36 -16.97
CA LEU A 222 -7.57 8.37 -16.01
C LEU A 222 -8.37 7.26 -16.72
N VAL A 223 -8.08 6.02 -16.35
CA VAL A 223 -8.83 4.83 -16.83
C VAL A 223 -10.21 4.84 -16.20
N THR A 224 -11.25 4.69 -17.02
CA THR A 224 -12.67 4.54 -16.63
C THR A 224 -13.05 3.06 -16.61
N ALA A 225 -14.27 2.75 -16.12
CA ALA A 225 -14.79 1.37 -16.13
C ALA A 225 -14.81 0.76 -17.55
N GLN A 226 -15.19 1.56 -18.55
CA GLN A 226 -15.27 1.14 -19.96
C GLN A 226 -13.89 0.94 -20.60
N SER A 227 -12.87 1.68 -20.14
CA SER A 227 -11.51 1.61 -20.67
C SER A 227 -10.56 0.76 -19.80
N PHE A 228 -11.08 0.12 -18.75
CA PHE A 228 -10.27 -0.76 -17.89
C PHE A 228 -9.74 -1.95 -18.70
N ARG A 229 -8.43 -2.19 -18.56
CA ARG A 229 -7.74 -3.34 -19.14
C ARG A 229 -6.72 -3.87 -18.16
N PHE A 230 -6.51 -5.17 -18.17
CA PHE A 230 -5.53 -5.83 -17.28
C PHE A 230 -4.10 -5.32 -17.51
N ASP A 231 -3.70 -5.08 -18.75
CA ASP A 231 -2.37 -4.57 -19.08
C ASP A 231 -2.10 -3.19 -18.47
N ALA A 232 -3.11 -2.32 -18.37
CA ALA A 232 -2.98 -1.01 -17.71
C ALA A 232 -2.77 -1.13 -16.19
N LEU A 233 -3.48 -2.08 -15.57
CA LEU A 233 -3.30 -2.43 -14.15
C LEU A 233 -1.89 -3.02 -13.93
N PHE A 234 -1.54 -4.05 -14.68
CA PHE A 234 -0.32 -4.81 -14.50
C PHE A 234 0.94 -3.99 -14.79
N SER A 235 0.97 -3.23 -15.89
CA SER A 235 2.11 -2.36 -16.22
C SER A 235 2.37 -1.30 -15.14
N THR A 236 1.30 -0.77 -14.52
CA THR A 236 1.42 0.18 -13.41
C THR A 236 1.95 -0.51 -12.16
N LEU A 237 1.48 -1.73 -11.88
CA LEU A 237 1.85 -2.50 -10.70
C LEU A 237 3.30 -3.00 -10.78
N ILE A 238 3.69 -3.66 -11.87
CA ILE A 238 5.05 -4.19 -12.04
C ILE A 238 6.09 -3.09 -11.99
N ARG A 239 5.83 -1.94 -12.63
CA ARG A 239 6.69 -0.77 -12.54
C ARG A 239 6.85 -0.30 -11.10
N ARG A 240 5.74 -0.18 -10.35
CA ARG A 240 5.79 0.24 -8.95
C ARG A 240 6.59 -0.72 -8.09
N ILE A 241 6.36 -2.03 -8.20
CA ILE A 241 7.05 -3.05 -7.42
C ILE A 241 8.55 -3.08 -7.77
N SER A 242 8.90 -3.02 -9.05
CA SER A 242 10.31 -3.00 -9.49
C SER A 242 11.05 -1.78 -8.97
N MET A 243 10.43 -0.60 -9.01
CA MET A 243 11.04 0.62 -8.46
C MET A 243 11.16 0.56 -6.94
N LEU A 244 10.17 0.02 -6.23
CA LEU A 244 10.25 -0.18 -4.78
C LEU A 244 11.36 -1.15 -4.42
N GLY A 245 11.50 -2.26 -5.16
CA GLY A 245 12.58 -3.22 -5.01
C GLY A 245 13.95 -2.58 -5.21
N TYR A 246 14.15 -1.94 -6.36
CA TYR A 246 15.42 -1.33 -6.74
C TYR A 246 15.86 -0.23 -5.77
N PHE A 247 15.01 0.75 -5.49
CA PHE A 247 15.41 1.91 -4.69
C PHE A 247 15.40 1.68 -3.19
N HIS A 248 14.59 0.73 -2.69
CA HIS A 248 14.38 0.59 -1.24
C HIS A 248 14.73 -0.78 -0.65
N ALA A 249 14.98 -1.79 -1.49
CA ALA A 249 15.27 -3.15 -1.03
C ALA A 249 16.53 -3.77 -1.67
N ALA A 250 17.30 -3.00 -2.45
CA ALA A 250 18.44 -3.49 -3.22
C ALA A 250 18.10 -4.75 -4.08
N LEU A 251 16.86 -4.82 -4.57
CA LEU A 251 16.34 -5.92 -5.38
C LEU A 251 16.29 -5.49 -6.83
N GLU A 252 17.12 -6.07 -7.66
CA GLU A 252 17.06 -5.95 -9.11
C GLU A 252 16.30 -7.15 -9.69
N LEU A 253 15.23 -6.85 -10.41
CA LEU A 253 14.46 -7.88 -11.09
C LEU A 253 14.97 -8.02 -12.54
N GLU A 254 15.48 -9.21 -12.87
CA GLU A 254 15.86 -9.56 -14.23
C GLU A 254 14.66 -10.20 -14.94
N LEU A 255 13.82 -9.37 -15.53
CA LEU A 255 12.56 -9.78 -16.15
C LEU A 255 12.46 -9.24 -17.58
N ASP A 256 11.82 -10.01 -18.44
CA ASP A 256 11.29 -9.50 -19.71
C ASP A 256 10.02 -8.66 -19.45
N PHE A 257 10.21 -7.42 -19.05
CA PHE A 257 9.11 -6.49 -18.78
C PHE A 257 8.21 -6.28 -19.99
N ALA A 258 8.78 -6.24 -21.20
CA ALA A 258 8.02 -6.03 -22.42
C ALA A 258 7.16 -7.25 -22.73
N GLY A 259 7.72 -8.45 -22.68
CA GLY A 259 6.99 -9.69 -22.88
C GLY A 259 5.88 -9.91 -21.86
N LEU A 260 6.12 -9.59 -20.58
CA LEU A 260 5.09 -9.67 -19.54
C LEU A 260 3.95 -8.69 -19.81
N VAL A 261 4.23 -7.44 -20.21
CA VAL A 261 3.18 -6.46 -20.54
C VAL A 261 2.43 -6.87 -21.80
N ASP A 262 3.11 -7.43 -22.81
CA ASP A 262 2.46 -7.94 -24.02
C ASP A 262 1.58 -9.18 -23.74
N ALA A 263 2.01 -10.06 -22.85
CA ALA A 263 1.17 -11.14 -22.35
C ALA A 263 -0.05 -10.61 -21.59
N ALA A 264 0.12 -9.59 -20.73
CA ALA A 264 -0.97 -8.97 -20.00
C ALA A 264 -2.05 -8.34 -20.90
N ARG A 265 -1.71 -7.90 -22.13
CA ARG A 265 -2.68 -7.39 -23.11
C ARG A 265 -3.69 -8.44 -23.58
N LYS A 266 -3.33 -9.72 -23.48
CA LYS A 266 -4.18 -10.85 -23.90
C LYS A 266 -5.16 -11.28 -22.81
N ILE A 267 -4.96 -10.82 -21.57
CA ILE A 267 -5.81 -11.16 -20.44
C ILE A 267 -7.08 -10.33 -20.48
N ASN A 268 -8.21 -11.03 -20.56
CA ASN A 268 -9.53 -10.42 -20.49
C ASN A 268 -10.22 -10.84 -19.19
N PRO A 269 -10.97 -9.94 -18.54
CA PRO A 269 -11.77 -10.30 -17.39
C PRO A 269 -12.94 -11.22 -17.80
N LEU A 270 -13.24 -12.21 -16.98
CA LEU A 270 -14.47 -13.02 -17.09
C LEU A 270 -15.68 -12.17 -16.74
N HIS A 271 -15.53 -11.29 -15.76
CA HIS A 271 -16.56 -10.37 -15.30
C HIS A 271 -15.93 -9.13 -14.68
N ALA A 272 -16.57 -7.97 -14.84
CA ALA A 272 -16.13 -6.73 -14.24
C ALA A 272 -17.33 -5.89 -13.78
N GLU A 273 -17.36 -5.61 -12.49
CA GLU A 273 -18.29 -4.69 -11.83
C GLU A 273 -17.51 -3.51 -11.28
N LEU A 274 -17.16 -2.57 -12.15
CA LEU A 274 -16.42 -1.37 -11.80
C LEU A 274 -17.33 -0.16 -11.91
N HIS A 275 -17.28 0.70 -10.89
CA HIS A 275 -17.98 1.98 -10.88
C HIS A 275 -17.00 3.10 -10.55
N TRP A 276 -17.36 4.31 -10.96
CA TRP A 276 -16.58 5.50 -10.62
C TRP A 276 -16.95 5.96 -9.23
N ARG A 277 -15.97 5.99 -8.32
CA ARG A 277 -16.12 6.57 -6.98
C ARG A 277 -15.60 8.00 -7.01
N GLU A 278 -16.48 8.96 -6.81
CA GLU A 278 -16.09 10.35 -6.64
C GLU A 278 -15.52 10.58 -5.25
N TRP A 279 -14.33 11.14 -5.22
CA TRP A 279 -13.66 11.57 -4.00
C TRP A 279 -12.94 12.88 -4.21
N GLN A 280 -13.13 13.81 -3.30
CA GLN A 280 -12.43 15.08 -3.27
C GLN A 280 -11.73 15.26 -1.93
N ARG A 281 -10.61 15.95 -1.94
CA ARG A 281 -9.94 16.40 -0.73
C ARG A 281 -9.59 17.86 -0.85
N HIS A 282 -9.63 18.60 0.24
CA HIS A 282 -9.02 19.91 0.30
C HIS A 282 -7.50 19.79 0.52
N SER A 283 -6.70 20.42 -0.34
CA SER A 283 -5.25 20.46 -0.19
C SER A 283 -4.84 21.77 0.45
N ASN A 284 -4.40 21.76 1.70
CA ASN A 284 -3.88 22.95 2.39
C ASN A 284 -2.66 23.54 1.68
N ARG A 285 -1.79 22.69 1.07
CA ARG A 285 -0.62 23.15 0.29
C ARG A 285 -1.02 23.89 -0.98
N GLN A 286 -2.05 23.43 -1.67
CA GLN A 286 -2.51 24.00 -2.95
C GLN A 286 -3.70 24.95 -2.79
N ARG A 287 -4.29 25.03 -1.59
CA ARG A 287 -5.50 25.80 -1.25
C ARG A 287 -6.66 25.56 -2.23
N ARG A 288 -6.79 24.34 -2.73
CA ARG A 288 -7.85 23.92 -3.66
C ARG A 288 -8.31 22.49 -3.40
N ALA A 289 -9.50 22.19 -3.87
CA ALA A 289 -9.96 20.80 -3.96
C ALA A 289 -9.08 20.01 -4.93
N VAL A 290 -8.66 18.82 -4.52
CA VAL A 290 -7.90 17.89 -5.35
C VAL A 290 -8.77 16.67 -5.57
N ASP A 291 -8.99 16.35 -6.83
CA ASP A 291 -9.72 15.15 -7.21
C ASP A 291 -8.93 13.89 -6.87
N MET A 292 -9.59 12.99 -6.14
CA MET A 292 -9.08 11.69 -5.70
C MET A 292 -9.93 10.55 -6.27
N SER A 293 -10.88 10.85 -7.15
CA SER A 293 -11.81 9.91 -7.74
C SER A 293 -11.11 8.82 -8.56
N GLY A 294 -11.69 7.65 -8.63
CA GLY A 294 -11.15 6.52 -9.37
C GLY A 294 -12.13 5.34 -9.42
N LEU A 295 -11.67 4.21 -9.93
CA LEU A 295 -12.44 2.99 -10.05
C LEU A 295 -12.51 2.25 -8.72
N GLN A 296 -13.69 1.74 -8.37
CA GLN A 296 -13.91 0.84 -7.24
C GLN A 296 -14.81 -0.31 -7.70
N GLY A 297 -14.72 -1.47 -7.04
CA GLY A 297 -15.53 -2.63 -7.39
C GLY A 297 -14.69 -3.88 -7.58
N ARG A 298 -15.15 -4.80 -8.41
CA ARG A 298 -14.57 -6.14 -8.56
C ARG A 298 -14.29 -6.46 -10.02
N VAL A 299 -13.21 -7.23 -10.24
CA VAL A 299 -12.89 -7.80 -11.54
C VAL A 299 -12.49 -9.25 -11.34
N VAL A 300 -13.10 -10.14 -12.10
CA VAL A 300 -12.89 -11.58 -12.04
C VAL A 300 -12.11 -12.03 -13.26
N PHE A 301 -11.07 -12.83 -13.02
CA PHE A 301 -10.21 -13.40 -14.05
C PHE A 301 -10.17 -14.92 -13.95
N ASN A 302 -9.80 -15.59 -15.02
CA ASN A 302 -9.44 -17.00 -14.98
C ASN A 302 -8.09 -17.15 -14.24
N GLY A 303 -8.02 -17.98 -13.21
CA GLY A 303 -6.85 -18.13 -12.36
C GLY A 303 -5.59 -18.55 -13.12
N PRO A 304 -5.63 -19.63 -13.92
CA PRO A 304 -4.48 -20.09 -14.70
C PRO A 304 -3.84 -19.01 -15.59
N ASP A 305 -4.65 -18.11 -16.17
CA ASP A 305 -4.15 -17.03 -17.02
C ASP A 305 -3.33 -16.00 -16.24
N LEU A 306 -3.53 -15.93 -14.93
CA LEU A 306 -2.82 -15.00 -14.04
C LEU A 306 -1.47 -15.53 -13.54
N ALA A 307 -1.14 -16.79 -13.78
CA ALA A 307 0.07 -17.43 -13.24
C ALA A 307 1.35 -16.60 -13.47
N PRO A 308 1.65 -16.05 -14.68
CA PRO A 308 2.86 -15.25 -14.90
C PRO A 308 2.87 -13.91 -14.13
N PHE A 309 1.72 -13.45 -13.71
CA PHE A 309 1.52 -12.15 -13.05
C PHE A 309 1.30 -12.29 -11.55
N TRP A 310 1.10 -13.52 -11.08
CA TRP A 310 0.63 -13.84 -9.73
C TRP A 310 1.51 -13.27 -8.61
N PRO A 311 2.84 -13.39 -8.63
CA PRO A 311 3.68 -12.84 -7.58
C PRO A 311 3.52 -11.32 -7.41
N PHE A 312 3.36 -10.60 -8.53
CA PHE A 312 3.14 -9.14 -8.51
C PHE A 312 1.74 -8.79 -8.00
N LEU A 313 0.72 -9.50 -8.46
CA LEU A 313 -0.65 -9.31 -7.97
C LEU A 313 -0.73 -9.59 -6.47
N TRP A 314 -0.06 -10.64 -6.00
CA TRP A 314 0.00 -10.94 -4.57
C TRP A 314 0.61 -9.81 -3.76
N LEU A 315 1.80 -9.33 -4.14
CA LEU A 315 2.49 -8.23 -3.47
C LEU A 315 1.75 -6.89 -3.58
N GLY A 316 0.99 -6.70 -4.64
CA GLY A 316 0.20 -5.50 -4.87
C GLY A 316 -0.83 -5.21 -3.78
N GLN A 317 -1.28 -6.21 -3.04
CA GLN A 317 -2.19 -6.06 -1.91
C GLN A 317 -1.58 -5.19 -0.79
N TRP A 318 -0.26 -5.20 -0.62
CA TRP A 318 0.47 -4.38 0.36
C TRP A 318 1.02 -3.10 -0.23
N THR A 319 1.52 -3.15 -1.46
CA THR A 319 2.13 -1.98 -2.11
C THR A 319 1.11 -1.02 -2.69
N HIS A 320 -0.12 -1.46 -2.89
CA HIS A 320 -1.19 -0.80 -3.63
C HIS A 320 -0.77 -0.45 -5.08
N VAL A 321 -1.69 0.02 -5.90
CA VAL A 321 -1.43 0.30 -7.31
C VAL A 321 -2.03 1.63 -7.75
N GLY A 322 -1.34 2.35 -8.65
CA GLY A 322 -1.82 3.60 -9.23
C GLY A 322 -1.46 4.86 -8.44
N LYS A 323 -2.06 5.98 -8.83
CA LYS A 323 -1.83 7.28 -8.18
C LYS A 323 -2.43 7.32 -6.77
N GLY A 324 -1.68 7.88 -5.84
CA GLY A 324 -2.13 8.04 -4.45
C GLY A 324 -1.94 6.79 -3.58
N ALA A 325 -1.22 5.76 -4.03
CA ALA A 325 -0.98 4.53 -3.28
C ALA A 325 -0.41 4.78 -1.87
N VAL A 326 0.50 5.74 -1.69
CA VAL A 326 1.03 6.13 -0.36
C VAL A 326 -0.04 6.63 0.61
N MET A 327 -1.16 7.11 0.10
CA MET A 327 -2.30 7.56 0.91
C MET A 327 -3.35 6.48 1.10
N GLY A 328 -3.11 5.26 0.56
CA GLY A 328 -4.03 4.13 0.67
C GLY A 328 -4.95 3.93 -0.53
N LEU A 329 -4.87 4.75 -1.59
CA LEU A 329 -5.62 4.52 -2.81
C LEU A 329 -5.09 3.30 -3.59
N GLY A 330 -5.95 2.73 -4.44
CA GLY A 330 -5.63 1.53 -5.21
C GLY A 330 -5.37 0.29 -4.35
N ARG A 331 -5.95 0.23 -3.14
CA ARG A 331 -5.98 -0.96 -2.31
C ARG A 331 -6.92 -1.98 -2.93
N TYR A 332 -6.50 -3.21 -2.98
CA TYR A 332 -7.33 -4.33 -3.36
C TYR A 332 -7.02 -5.57 -2.54
N SER A 333 -7.98 -6.46 -2.48
CA SER A 333 -7.81 -7.80 -1.95
C SER A 333 -8.01 -8.83 -3.06
N ILE A 334 -7.36 -9.98 -2.89
CA ILE A 334 -7.48 -11.13 -3.78
C ILE A 334 -8.35 -12.17 -3.10
N GLN A 335 -9.39 -12.63 -3.80
CA GLN A 335 -10.30 -13.65 -3.33
C GLN A 335 -10.35 -14.79 -4.36
N ALA A 336 -10.19 -16.03 -3.90
CA ALA A 336 -10.50 -17.19 -4.73
C ALA A 336 -12.02 -17.25 -4.89
N ALA A 337 -12.51 -17.27 -6.12
CA ALA A 337 -13.93 -17.37 -6.40
C ALA A 337 -14.23 -18.74 -7.01
N SER A 338 -15.12 -19.53 -6.38
CA SER A 338 -15.64 -20.72 -7.01
C SER A 338 -16.63 -20.29 -8.11
N LEU A 339 -16.41 -20.71 -9.35
CA LEU A 339 -17.29 -20.43 -10.48
C LEU A 339 -18.72 -20.99 -10.27
N ARG A 340 -18.91 -21.87 -9.29
CA ARG A 340 -20.20 -22.51 -9.00
C ARG A 340 -21.26 -21.57 -8.44
N ASN A 341 -20.88 -20.39 -7.92
CA ASN A 341 -21.82 -19.46 -7.27
C ASN A 341 -22.28 -18.28 -8.16
N GLN A 342 -21.93 -18.25 -9.44
CA GLN A 342 -22.24 -17.10 -10.32
C GLN A 342 -23.53 -17.26 -11.15
N THR A 343 -24.19 -18.43 -11.13
CA THR A 343 -25.45 -18.64 -11.88
C THR A 343 -26.71 -18.23 -11.12
N ASP A 344 -26.60 -17.81 -9.85
CA ASP A 344 -27.78 -17.58 -8.98
C ASP A 344 -28.08 -16.10 -8.66
N VAL A 345 -27.52 -15.15 -9.41
CA VAL A 345 -27.85 -13.73 -9.21
C VAL A 345 -28.93 -13.27 -10.21
N ARG A 346 -30.07 -13.96 -10.21
CA ARG A 346 -31.33 -13.41 -10.75
C ARG A 346 -32.37 -13.43 -9.65
N HIS A 347 -32.27 -12.58 -8.66
CA HIS A 347 -33.32 -11.91 -7.89
C HIS A 347 -32.72 -11.30 -6.63
N PRO A 348 -32.95 -10.02 -6.32
CA PRO A 348 -32.57 -9.50 -5.02
C PRO A 348 -33.43 -10.17 -3.94
N PRO A 349 -32.86 -10.69 -2.85
CA PRO A 349 -33.66 -11.22 -1.75
C PRO A 349 -34.47 -10.09 -1.12
N LYS A 350 -35.79 -10.31 -0.97
CA LYS A 350 -36.64 -9.48 -0.12
C LYS A 350 -36.07 -9.43 1.26
N VAL A 351 -35.88 -8.22 1.77
CA VAL A 351 -35.38 -7.95 3.12
C VAL A 351 -36.31 -8.61 4.13
N ALA A 352 -35.90 -9.74 4.68
CA ALA A 352 -36.50 -10.34 5.87
C ALA A 352 -35.68 -9.86 7.08
N SER A 353 -36.36 -9.32 8.07
CA SER A 353 -35.80 -8.83 9.31
C SER A 353 -34.91 -9.87 10.00
N ALA A 354 -33.60 -9.58 10.12
CA ALA A 354 -32.64 -10.50 10.70
C ALA A 354 -32.76 -10.55 12.23
N ARG A 355 -32.89 -11.75 12.75
CA ARG A 355 -32.60 -12.07 14.16
C ARG A 355 -31.07 -12.07 14.36
N PRO A 356 -30.54 -11.64 15.51
CA PRO A 356 -29.10 -11.59 15.76
C PRO A 356 -28.51 -12.98 15.87
N ALA A 357 -27.36 -13.20 15.19
CA ALA A 357 -26.57 -14.42 15.24
C ALA A 357 -25.74 -14.52 16.56
N PRO A 358 -25.36 -15.73 17.00
CA PRO A 358 -24.62 -15.94 18.23
C PRO A 358 -23.16 -15.46 18.09
N LYS A 359 -22.63 -14.88 19.16
CA LYS A 359 -21.30 -14.30 19.29
C LYS A 359 -20.22 -15.39 19.24
N GLU A 360 -19.29 -15.33 18.31
CA GLU A 360 -18.01 -16.01 18.38
C GLU A 360 -17.13 -15.36 19.45
N ALA A 361 -16.79 -16.10 20.51
CA ALA A 361 -16.31 -15.58 21.79
C ALA A 361 -14.83 -15.79 22.07
N SER A 362 -13.93 -15.87 21.05
CA SER A 362 -12.51 -16.12 21.36
C SER A 362 -11.53 -15.01 20.92
N GLU A 363 -11.78 -14.31 19.84
CA GLU A 363 -10.88 -13.21 19.42
C GLU A 363 -11.16 -11.87 20.13
N ALA A 364 -12.38 -11.70 20.64
CA ALA A 364 -12.77 -10.48 21.36
C ALA A 364 -12.08 -10.31 22.71
N ARG A 365 -11.62 -11.38 23.36
CA ARG A 365 -11.01 -11.29 24.71
C ARG A 365 -9.64 -10.62 24.69
N THR A 366 -8.78 -10.94 23.72
CA THR A 366 -7.41 -10.36 23.66
C THR A 366 -7.40 -8.86 23.34
N VAL A 367 -8.37 -8.42 22.55
CA VAL A 367 -8.53 -6.98 22.23
C VAL A 367 -9.15 -6.25 23.42
N GLN A 368 -10.11 -6.86 24.10
CA GLN A 368 -10.79 -6.27 25.27
C GLN A 368 -9.87 -6.10 26.46
N ASP A 369 -9.01 -7.10 26.78
CA ASP A 369 -8.03 -7.01 27.86
C ASP A 369 -6.98 -5.92 27.61
N GLY A 370 -6.56 -5.72 26.36
CA GLY A 370 -5.68 -4.61 25.95
C GLY A 370 -6.37 -3.23 26.06
N MET A 371 -7.67 -3.18 25.78
CA MET A 371 -8.49 -1.96 25.86
C MET A 371 -8.76 -1.54 27.30
N ASP A 372 -9.04 -2.48 28.18
CA ASP A 372 -9.33 -2.19 29.60
C ASP A 372 -8.06 -1.72 30.33
N ALA A 373 -6.89 -2.27 30.02
CA ALA A 373 -5.60 -1.80 30.53
C ALA A 373 -5.28 -0.37 30.10
N ALA A 374 -5.56 -0.02 28.83
CA ALA A 374 -5.34 1.33 28.30
C ALA A 374 -6.29 2.36 28.92
N ALA A 375 -7.55 1.99 29.12
CA ALA A 375 -8.55 2.87 29.77
C ALA A 375 -8.18 3.17 31.22
N LEU A 376 -7.66 2.17 31.96
CA LEU A 376 -7.22 2.32 33.35
C LEU A 376 -6.01 3.25 33.46
N HIS A 377 -5.08 3.18 32.50
CA HIS A 377 -3.88 4.04 32.45
C HIS A 377 -4.25 5.51 32.21
N ILE A 378 -5.18 5.79 31.29
CA ILE A 378 -5.68 7.15 31.01
C ILE A 378 -6.36 7.74 32.25
N GLN A 379 -7.11 6.94 33.00
CA GLN A 379 -7.79 7.39 34.22
C GLN A 379 -6.79 7.75 35.32
N LYS A 380 -5.72 6.96 35.50
CA LYS A 380 -4.63 7.25 36.45
C LYS A 380 -3.80 8.48 36.05
N SER A 381 -3.52 8.70 34.78
CA SER A 381 -2.81 9.86 34.28
C SER A 381 -3.59 11.17 34.48
N ARG A 382 -4.92 11.14 34.29
CA ARG A 382 -5.81 12.30 34.56
C ARG A 382 -5.88 12.66 36.03
N GLN A 383 -5.74 11.70 36.94
CA GLN A 383 -5.71 11.98 38.41
C GLN A 383 -4.36 12.58 38.84
N ARG A 384 -3.26 12.26 38.21
CA ARG A 384 -1.92 12.84 38.50
C ARG A 384 -1.80 14.32 38.07
N ASN A 385 -2.47 14.72 37.00
CA ASN A 385 -2.43 16.10 36.48
C ASN A 385 -3.45 17.03 37.12
N ARG A 386 -4.23 16.58 38.11
CA ARG A 386 -5.17 17.37 38.88
C ARG A 386 -4.72 17.66 40.33
N LYS A 387 -3.52 17.19 40.70
CA LYS A 387 -2.80 17.58 41.91
C LYS A 387 -1.58 18.41 41.53
#